data_878cc2b3199fad7e81ef82641a1c4de5
#
_entry.id   878cc2b3199fad7e81ef82641a1c4de5
#
_cell.length_a   1.000
_cell.length_b   1.000
_cell.length_c   1.000
_cell.angle_alpha   90.00
_cell.angle_beta   90.00
_cell.angle_gamma   90.00
#
_symmetry.space_group_name_H-M   'P 1'
#
loop_
_entity.id
_entity.type
_entity.pdbx_description
1 polymer ?
#
loop_
_entity_poly.entity_id
_entity_poly.type
_entity_poly.pdbx_seq_one_letter_code
_entity_poly.pdbx_strand_id
1 'polypeptide(L)'
;NHSRTLLNHRLQRIHQKTRSHPKVLQELIRDQWENNFQPQWFITLLWNDLPTRSETVISHSRHFRNVFLTSLLNQPLKKLPEPPFRPHLVLFHERKQVITRGRQITAFHTHLHLGALPDPLNHLWYLDHLIHQKVSPRVQKLLKTTSEGNRGVVIKPWNWDHHAFYNLKDYYSYRHHQDPDLVLDYENSDLMF
;
A
#
# COMPACT_ATOMS: atom_id res chain seq x y z
N ASN A 1 -14.48 -14.87 5.99
CA ASN A 1 -14.74 -13.52 6.56
C ASN A 1 -14.47 -13.43 8.06
N HIS A 2 -14.83 -14.44 8.86
CA HIS A 2 -14.69 -14.40 10.32
C HIS A 2 -13.22 -14.39 10.78
N SER A 3 -12.36 -15.19 10.16
CA SER A 3 -10.92 -15.26 10.45
C SER A 3 -10.20 -13.94 10.19
N ARG A 4 -10.56 -13.22 9.12
CA ARG A 4 -9.98 -11.93 8.75
C ARG A 4 -10.35 -10.84 9.75
N THR A 5 -11.59 -10.85 10.24
CA THR A 5 -12.06 -9.91 11.27
C THR A 5 -11.34 -10.13 12.60
N LEU A 6 -11.16 -11.38 13.01
CA LEU A 6 -10.42 -11.74 14.23
C LEU A 6 -8.93 -11.35 14.14
N LEU A 7 -8.33 -11.56 12.99
CA LEU A 7 -6.94 -11.18 12.72
C LEU A 7 -6.77 -9.66 12.80
N ASN A 8 -7.64 -8.90 12.16
CA ASN A 8 -7.60 -7.44 12.22
C ASN A 8 -7.78 -6.91 13.65
N HIS A 9 -8.66 -7.50 14.45
CA HIS A 9 -8.80 -7.14 15.87
C HIS A 9 -7.56 -7.48 16.70
N ARG A 10 -6.89 -8.60 16.41
CA ARG A 10 -5.64 -8.97 17.09
C ARG A 10 -4.52 -8.00 16.74
N LEU A 11 -4.43 -7.60 15.47
CA LEU A 11 -3.47 -6.61 14.99
C LEU A 11 -3.70 -5.24 15.61
N GLN A 12 -4.95 -4.78 15.65
CA GLN A 12 -5.31 -3.53 16.32
C GLN A 12 -4.90 -3.54 17.80
N ARG A 13 -5.07 -4.68 18.51
CA ARG A 13 -4.62 -4.83 19.91
C ARG A 13 -3.11 -4.81 20.05
N ILE A 14 -2.38 -5.50 19.17
CA ILE A 14 -0.91 -5.46 19.14
C ILE A 14 -0.44 -4.04 18.86
N HIS A 15 -1.05 -3.40 17.88
CA HIS A 15 -0.76 -2.02 17.51
C HIS A 15 -1.04 -1.03 18.66
N GLN A 16 -2.18 -1.15 19.35
CA GLN A 16 -2.48 -0.33 20.52
C GLN A 16 -1.46 -0.51 21.64
N LYS A 17 -0.96 -1.74 21.86
CA LYS A 17 0.11 -2.02 22.83
C LYS A 17 1.48 -1.51 22.39
N THR A 18 1.75 -1.45 21.09
CA THR A 18 3.04 -1.02 20.53
C THR A 18 3.10 0.48 20.22
N ARG A 19 2.01 1.22 20.40
CA ARG A 19 1.98 2.71 20.21
C ARG A 19 3.10 3.43 20.94
N SER A 20 3.50 2.95 22.11
CA SER A 20 4.60 3.51 22.90
C SER A 20 5.99 3.01 22.47
N HIS A 21 6.07 2.02 21.55
CA HIS A 21 7.31 1.38 21.17
C HIS A 21 7.44 1.20 19.64
N PRO A 22 7.76 2.28 18.91
CA PRO A 22 7.93 2.24 17.45
C PRO A 22 8.92 1.17 16.97
N LYS A 23 9.99 0.91 17.74
CA LYS A 23 10.98 -0.12 17.43
C LYS A 23 10.39 -1.52 17.40
N VAL A 24 9.48 -1.83 18.32
CA VAL A 24 8.81 -3.15 18.36
C VAL A 24 7.96 -3.36 17.11
N LEU A 25 7.24 -2.34 16.67
CA LEU A 25 6.47 -2.41 15.42
C LEU A 25 7.39 -2.60 14.21
N GLN A 26 8.52 -1.90 14.19
CA GLN A 26 9.53 -2.04 13.14
C GLN A 26 10.07 -3.47 13.07
N GLU A 27 10.40 -4.06 14.20
CA GLU A 27 10.89 -5.44 14.30
C GLU A 27 9.82 -6.44 13.86
N LEU A 28 8.57 -6.26 14.28
CA LEU A 28 7.46 -7.12 13.84
C LEU A 28 7.23 -7.04 12.33
N ILE A 29 7.26 -5.84 11.76
CA ILE A 29 7.13 -5.66 10.32
C ILE A 29 8.30 -6.28 9.59
N ARG A 30 9.52 -6.07 10.06
CA ARG A 30 10.71 -6.70 9.49
C ARG A 30 10.60 -8.22 9.47
N ASP A 31 10.26 -8.82 10.60
CA ASP A 31 10.07 -10.26 10.73
C ASP A 31 9.03 -10.78 9.73
N GLN A 32 7.92 -10.07 9.57
CA GLN A 32 6.90 -10.41 8.59
C GLN A 32 7.43 -10.38 7.15
N TRP A 33 8.22 -9.35 6.79
CA TRP A 33 8.78 -9.25 5.44
C TRP A 33 9.83 -10.32 5.17
N GLU A 34 10.70 -10.60 6.14
CA GLU A 34 11.77 -11.59 5.98
C GLU A 34 11.24 -13.02 5.92
N ASN A 35 10.25 -13.36 6.74
CA ASN A 35 9.82 -14.74 6.94
C ASN A 35 8.53 -15.12 6.19
N ASN A 36 7.64 -14.17 5.93
CA ASN A 36 6.31 -14.51 5.40
C ASN A 36 5.95 -13.82 4.09
N PHE A 37 6.37 -12.58 3.91
CA PHE A 37 5.86 -11.77 2.81
C PHE A 37 6.81 -11.67 1.62
N GLN A 38 8.09 -11.47 1.83
CA GLN A 38 9.14 -11.33 0.81
C GLN A 38 8.74 -10.42 -0.37
N PRO A 39 8.62 -9.09 -0.14
CA PRO A 39 8.21 -8.19 -1.20
C PRO A 39 9.21 -8.23 -2.38
N GLN A 40 8.68 -8.12 -3.59
CA GLN A 40 9.45 -8.05 -4.83
C GLN A 40 9.34 -6.69 -5.51
N TRP A 41 8.24 -5.97 -5.23
CA TRP A 41 7.94 -4.70 -5.88
C TRP A 41 7.52 -3.65 -4.86
N PHE A 42 7.97 -2.43 -5.12
CA PHE A 42 7.59 -1.22 -4.41
C PHE A 42 6.84 -0.29 -5.38
N ILE A 43 5.57 -0.01 -5.10
CA ILE A 43 4.71 0.78 -5.97
C ILE A 43 4.24 2.01 -5.21
N THR A 44 4.43 3.19 -5.79
CA THR A 44 3.91 4.44 -5.24
C THR A 44 2.68 4.88 -6.03
N LEU A 45 1.60 5.19 -5.32
CA LEU A 45 0.35 5.71 -5.86
C LEU A 45 0.20 7.18 -5.46
N LEU A 46 0.08 8.04 -6.45
CA LEU A 46 -0.16 9.47 -6.28
C LEU A 46 -1.62 9.76 -6.64
N TRP A 47 -2.37 10.26 -5.68
CA TRP A 47 -3.79 10.54 -5.83
C TRP A 47 -4.04 11.90 -6.46
N ASN A 48 -5.03 11.99 -7.36
CA ASN A 48 -5.35 13.21 -8.10
C ASN A 48 -5.97 14.30 -7.22
N ASP A 49 -6.85 13.90 -6.31
CA ASP A 49 -7.62 14.79 -5.44
C ASP A 49 -6.85 15.21 -4.17
N LEU A 50 -5.58 14.77 -4.03
CA LEU A 50 -4.74 15.07 -2.88
C LEU A 50 -5.47 14.80 -1.55
N PRO A 51 -5.83 13.56 -1.23
CA PRO A 51 -6.66 13.23 -0.08
C PRO A 51 -5.98 13.68 1.23
N THR A 52 -6.71 14.42 2.04
CA THR A 52 -6.25 14.92 3.36
C THR A 52 -6.84 14.12 4.51
N ARG A 53 -7.84 13.28 4.24
CA ARG A 53 -8.54 12.44 5.22
C ARG A 53 -8.15 10.97 5.02
N SER A 54 -7.98 10.26 6.12
CA SER A 54 -7.64 8.83 6.12
C SER A 54 -8.69 7.97 5.43
N GLU A 55 -9.97 8.21 5.70
CA GLU A 55 -11.06 7.42 5.10
C GLU A 55 -11.05 7.52 3.58
N THR A 56 -10.70 8.70 3.04
CA THR A 56 -10.62 8.93 1.60
C THR A 56 -9.47 8.11 1.00
N VAL A 57 -8.26 8.17 1.58
CA VAL A 57 -7.11 7.44 1.04
C VAL A 57 -7.29 5.92 1.20
N ILE A 58 -7.87 5.45 2.29
CA ILE A 58 -8.22 4.03 2.50
C ILE A 58 -9.21 3.56 1.44
N SER A 59 -10.23 4.37 1.15
CA SER A 59 -11.22 4.07 0.10
C SER A 59 -10.60 4.02 -1.30
N HIS A 60 -9.73 4.97 -1.63
CA HIS A 60 -8.99 4.98 -2.91
C HIS A 60 -8.10 3.75 -3.05
N SER A 61 -7.37 3.41 -2.01
CA SER A 61 -6.50 2.23 -1.97
C SER A 61 -7.27 0.94 -2.12
N ARG A 62 -8.43 0.83 -1.47
CA ARG A 62 -9.34 -0.33 -1.63
C ARG A 62 -9.79 -0.47 -3.08
N HIS A 63 -10.19 0.62 -3.70
CA HIS A 63 -10.60 0.59 -5.10
C HIS A 63 -9.45 0.17 -6.02
N PHE A 64 -8.28 0.79 -5.88
CA PHE A 64 -7.09 0.42 -6.64
C PHE A 64 -6.73 -1.07 -6.46
N ARG A 65 -6.63 -1.53 -5.20
CA ARG A 65 -6.34 -2.93 -4.87
C ARG A 65 -7.31 -3.90 -5.56
N ASN A 66 -8.59 -3.62 -5.48
CA ASN A 66 -9.62 -4.48 -6.05
C ASN A 66 -9.52 -4.54 -7.59
N VAL A 67 -9.32 -3.39 -8.24
CA VAL A 67 -9.11 -3.33 -9.69
C VAL A 67 -7.82 -4.03 -10.09
N PHE A 68 -6.73 -3.82 -9.36
CA PHE A 68 -5.44 -4.47 -9.59
C PHE A 68 -5.56 -5.99 -9.52
N LEU A 69 -6.08 -6.52 -8.42
CA LEU A 69 -6.21 -7.97 -8.24
C LEU A 69 -7.15 -8.62 -9.26
N THR A 70 -8.28 -7.99 -9.56
CA THR A 70 -9.23 -8.51 -10.56
C THR A 70 -8.63 -8.49 -11.97
N SER A 71 -7.78 -7.50 -12.27
CA SER A 71 -7.07 -7.41 -13.56
C SER A 71 -5.94 -8.42 -13.66
N LEU A 72 -5.18 -8.59 -12.56
CA LEU A 72 -4.06 -9.54 -12.50
C LEU A 72 -4.52 -10.99 -12.67
N LEU A 73 -5.57 -11.37 -11.93
CA LEU A 73 -6.05 -12.75 -11.90
C LEU A 73 -7.15 -13.04 -12.93
N ASN A 74 -7.60 -12.02 -13.64
CA ASN A 74 -8.73 -12.10 -14.57
C ASN A 74 -9.96 -12.77 -13.96
N GLN A 75 -10.26 -12.41 -12.69
CA GLN A 75 -11.35 -12.98 -11.92
C GLN A 75 -12.17 -11.87 -11.25
N PRO A 76 -13.49 -12.06 -11.08
CA PRO A 76 -14.31 -11.11 -10.35
C PRO A 76 -13.93 -11.09 -8.86
N LEU A 77 -14.10 -9.94 -8.21
CA LEU A 77 -13.68 -9.69 -6.82
C LEU A 77 -14.15 -10.77 -5.83
N LYS A 78 -15.38 -11.28 -6.02
CA LYS A 78 -15.97 -12.31 -5.14
C LYS A 78 -15.29 -13.69 -5.25
N LYS A 79 -14.52 -13.92 -6.32
CA LYS A 79 -13.82 -15.18 -6.61
C LYS A 79 -12.31 -15.07 -6.41
N LEU A 80 -11.81 -13.92 -5.97
CA LEU A 80 -10.38 -13.77 -5.73
C LEU A 80 -9.94 -14.70 -4.61
N PRO A 81 -8.88 -15.49 -4.84
CA PRO A 81 -8.32 -16.33 -3.80
C PRO A 81 -7.65 -15.48 -2.71
N GLU A 82 -7.45 -16.06 -1.54
CA GLU A 82 -6.60 -15.48 -0.51
C GLU A 82 -5.12 -15.88 -0.74
N PRO A 83 -4.14 -15.14 -0.18
CA PRO A 83 -2.75 -15.61 -0.18
C PRO A 83 -2.65 -16.99 0.48
N PRO A 84 -1.73 -17.87 0.01
CA PRO A 84 -0.67 -17.63 -0.96
C PRO A 84 -1.08 -17.84 -2.44
N PHE A 85 -2.35 -18.08 -2.74
CA PHE A 85 -2.83 -18.33 -4.11
C PHE A 85 -2.91 -17.07 -4.99
N ARG A 86 -2.54 -15.94 -4.45
CA ARG A 86 -2.29 -14.68 -5.14
C ARG A 86 -1.15 -13.92 -4.47
N PRO A 87 -0.55 -12.93 -5.13
CA PRO A 87 0.47 -12.09 -4.50
C PRO A 87 -0.05 -11.40 -3.24
N HIS A 88 0.79 -11.33 -2.23
CA HIS A 88 0.55 -10.53 -1.04
C HIS A 88 0.68 -9.04 -1.37
N LEU A 89 -0.15 -8.23 -0.73
CA LEU A 89 -0.08 -6.77 -0.82
C LEU A 89 -0.14 -6.19 0.58
N VAL A 90 0.75 -5.23 0.84
CA VAL A 90 0.71 -4.42 2.06
C VAL A 90 0.78 -2.95 1.68
N LEU A 91 -0.16 -2.16 2.18
CA LEU A 91 -0.30 -0.76 1.83
C LEU A 91 0.05 0.14 3.01
N PHE A 92 0.74 1.21 2.71
CA PHE A 92 1.11 2.25 3.64
C PHE A 92 0.68 3.61 3.11
N HIS A 93 0.16 4.46 3.99
CA HIS A 93 -0.17 5.84 3.66
C HIS A 93 0.84 6.78 4.29
N GLU A 94 1.48 7.58 3.46
CA GLU A 94 2.42 8.60 3.89
C GLU A 94 1.83 9.99 3.68
N ARG A 95 1.98 10.87 4.67
CA ARG A 95 1.63 12.28 4.54
C ARG A 95 2.78 13.07 3.93
N LYS A 96 2.46 13.86 2.92
CA LYS A 96 3.41 14.75 2.27
C LYS A 96 2.85 16.16 2.17
N GLN A 97 3.71 17.13 2.44
CA GLN A 97 3.37 18.52 2.15
C GLN A 97 3.42 18.78 0.65
N VAL A 98 2.35 19.35 0.15
CA VAL A 98 2.17 19.69 -1.27
C VAL A 98 1.74 21.15 -1.38
N ILE A 99 2.36 21.89 -2.29
CA ILE A 99 1.94 23.25 -2.62
C ILE A 99 0.94 23.17 -3.78
N THR A 100 -0.28 23.62 -3.55
CA THR A 100 -1.30 23.70 -4.59
C THR A 100 -1.99 25.06 -4.54
N ARG A 101 -2.10 25.73 -5.68
CA ARG A 101 -2.69 27.07 -5.80
C ARG A 101 -2.13 28.08 -4.77
N GLY A 102 -0.82 28.04 -4.54
CA GLY A 102 -0.14 28.90 -3.57
C GLY A 102 -0.40 28.56 -2.08
N ARG A 103 -1.11 27.48 -1.77
CA ARG A 103 -1.36 27.00 -0.41
C ARG A 103 -0.61 25.72 -0.14
N GLN A 104 -0.02 25.63 1.04
CA GLN A 104 0.58 24.39 1.53
C GLN A 104 -0.49 23.53 2.18
N ILE A 105 -0.64 22.32 1.71
CA ILE A 105 -1.53 21.30 2.28
C ILE A 105 -0.74 20.04 2.60
N THR A 106 -1.22 19.26 3.54
CA THR A 106 -0.70 17.92 3.81
C THR A 106 -1.66 16.91 3.20
N ALA A 107 -1.19 16.14 2.23
CA ALA A 107 -1.99 15.15 1.53
C ALA A 107 -1.36 13.76 1.65
N PHE A 108 -2.16 12.73 1.52
CA PHE A 108 -1.70 11.35 1.49
C PHE A 108 -1.28 10.91 0.10
N HIS A 109 -0.24 10.11 0.04
CA HIS A 109 0.04 9.18 -1.04
C HIS A 109 0.19 7.77 -0.46
N THR A 110 0.17 6.77 -1.32
CA THR A 110 0.18 5.38 -0.86
C THR A 110 1.36 4.64 -1.44
N HIS A 111 2.05 3.88 -0.61
CA HIS A 111 3.03 2.89 -1.01
C HIS A 111 2.42 1.49 -0.90
N LEU A 112 2.57 0.72 -1.95
CA LEU A 112 2.17 -0.67 -2.02
C LEU A 112 3.42 -1.54 -2.09
N HIS A 113 3.58 -2.42 -1.11
CA HIS A 113 4.53 -3.51 -1.15
C HIS A 113 3.83 -4.71 -1.75
N LEU A 114 4.37 -5.24 -2.82
CA LEU A 114 3.80 -6.36 -3.55
C LEU A 114 4.77 -7.54 -3.54
N GLY A 115 4.28 -8.71 -3.17
CA GLY A 115 5.00 -9.98 -3.28
C GLY A 115 5.23 -10.40 -4.71
N ALA A 116 5.93 -11.52 -4.89
CA ALA A 116 6.20 -12.07 -6.21
C ALA A 116 4.91 -12.35 -6.99
N LEU A 117 4.92 -12.00 -8.26
CA LEU A 117 3.90 -12.45 -9.21
C LEU A 117 4.19 -13.90 -9.63
N PRO A 118 3.18 -14.65 -10.09
CA PRO A 118 3.41 -15.97 -10.68
C PRO A 118 4.38 -15.88 -11.87
N ASP A 119 5.31 -16.83 -11.97
CA ASP A 119 6.15 -16.95 -13.16
C ASP A 119 5.30 -17.29 -14.40
N PRO A 120 5.63 -16.74 -15.57
CA PRO A 120 6.71 -15.80 -15.91
C PRO A 120 6.34 -14.31 -15.74
N LEU A 121 5.30 -13.98 -15.00
CA LEU A 121 4.74 -12.63 -14.90
C LEU A 121 5.52 -11.72 -13.95
N ASN A 122 6.49 -12.25 -13.17
CA ASN A 122 7.24 -11.50 -12.17
C ASN A 122 8.35 -10.63 -12.79
N HIS A 123 7.96 -9.79 -13.74
CA HIS A 123 8.83 -8.87 -14.44
C HIS A 123 8.28 -7.45 -14.40
N LEU A 124 9.17 -6.45 -14.27
CA LEU A 124 8.80 -5.04 -14.26
C LEU A 124 7.97 -4.66 -15.49
N TRP A 125 8.38 -5.13 -16.67
CA TRP A 125 7.65 -4.86 -17.91
C TRP A 125 6.20 -5.34 -17.86
N TYR A 126 5.97 -6.56 -17.36
CA TYR A 126 4.61 -7.11 -17.26
C TYR A 126 3.77 -6.31 -16.25
N LEU A 127 4.33 -6.03 -15.09
CA LEU A 127 3.63 -5.27 -14.04
C LEU A 127 3.30 -3.86 -14.50
N ASP A 128 4.25 -3.19 -15.15
CA ASP A 128 4.05 -1.87 -15.76
C ASP A 128 2.94 -1.91 -16.81
N HIS A 129 3.00 -2.87 -17.73
CA HIS A 129 1.96 -3.06 -18.75
C HIS A 129 0.59 -3.33 -18.12
N LEU A 130 0.50 -4.25 -17.16
CA LEU A 130 -0.75 -4.55 -16.45
C LEU A 130 -1.34 -3.29 -15.81
N ILE A 131 -0.53 -2.55 -15.08
CA ILE A 131 -0.99 -1.36 -14.36
C ILE A 131 -1.42 -0.27 -15.35
N HIS A 132 -0.61 0.04 -16.34
CA HIS A 132 -0.89 1.14 -17.25
C HIS A 132 -1.97 0.82 -18.28
N GLN A 133 -2.10 -0.42 -18.74
CA GLN A 133 -3.06 -0.78 -19.77
C GLN A 133 -4.39 -1.30 -19.22
N LYS A 134 -4.40 -1.96 -18.07
CA LYS A 134 -5.62 -2.58 -17.53
C LYS A 134 -6.13 -1.95 -16.24
N VAL A 135 -5.25 -1.50 -15.34
CA VAL A 135 -5.65 -0.94 -14.05
C VAL A 135 -5.92 0.55 -14.14
N SER A 136 -4.93 1.33 -14.59
CA SER A 136 -5.02 2.80 -14.60
C SER A 136 -6.22 3.36 -15.35
N PRO A 137 -6.64 2.82 -16.52
CA PRO A 137 -7.84 3.31 -17.19
C PRO A 137 -9.12 3.18 -16.35
N ARG A 138 -9.18 2.15 -15.50
CA ARG A 138 -10.33 1.89 -14.60
C ARG A 138 -10.35 2.74 -13.35
N VAL A 139 -9.19 3.27 -12.95
CA VAL A 139 -8.99 4.12 -11.76
C VAL A 139 -8.46 5.52 -12.12
N GLN A 140 -8.55 5.93 -13.39
CA GLN A 140 -7.95 7.16 -13.91
C GLN A 140 -8.40 8.43 -13.19
N LYS A 141 -9.62 8.47 -12.67
CA LYS A 141 -10.13 9.61 -11.90
C LYS A 141 -9.46 9.77 -10.55
N LEU A 142 -8.90 8.69 -10.00
CA LEU A 142 -8.24 8.68 -8.69
C LEU A 142 -6.75 8.98 -8.78
N LEU A 143 -6.09 8.55 -9.86
CA LEU A 143 -4.65 8.68 -10.01
C LEU A 143 -4.26 10.01 -10.65
N LYS A 144 -3.19 10.60 -10.12
CA LYS A 144 -2.64 11.84 -10.66
C LYS A 144 -2.14 11.65 -12.09
N THR A 145 -2.53 12.55 -12.98
CA THR A 145 -1.96 12.65 -14.32
C THR A 145 -0.81 13.65 -14.29
N THR A 146 0.38 13.24 -14.69
CA THR A 146 1.51 14.16 -14.88
C THR A 146 1.59 14.61 -16.34
N SER A 147 2.27 15.74 -16.58
CA SER A 147 2.50 16.27 -17.94
C SER A 147 3.25 15.31 -18.87
N GLU A 148 3.95 14.34 -18.31
CA GLU A 148 4.72 13.31 -19.03
C GLU A 148 3.91 12.03 -19.29
N GLY A 149 2.61 12.03 -19.03
CA GLY A 149 1.76 10.85 -19.18
C GLY A 149 1.88 9.81 -18.07
N ASN A 150 2.72 10.04 -17.06
CA ASN A 150 2.78 9.21 -15.86
C ASN A 150 1.45 9.32 -15.10
N ARG A 151 0.77 8.20 -14.98
CA ARG A 151 -0.59 8.10 -14.43
C ARG A 151 -0.60 8.02 -12.90
N GLY A 152 0.32 8.71 -12.24
CA GLY A 152 0.39 8.70 -10.77
C GLY A 152 0.81 7.37 -10.16
N VAL A 153 1.40 6.47 -10.94
CA VAL A 153 1.95 5.19 -10.47
C VAL A 153 3.42 5.10 -10.81
N VAL A 154 4.24 4.83 -9.80
CA VAL A 154 5.68 4.59 -9.95
C VAL A 154 5.99 3.20 -9.42
N ILE A 155 6.62 2.35 -10.25
CA ILE A 155 6.94 0.96 -9.92
C ILE A 155 8.46 0.83 -9.85
N LYS A 156 8.96 0.20 -8.77
CA LYS A 156 10.38 -0.11 -8.57
C LYS A 156 10.54 -1.54 -8.09
N PRO A 157 11.64 -2.22 -8.47
CA PRO A 157 12.04 -3.45 -7.79
C PRO A 157 12.23 -3.19 -6.29
N TRP A 158 11.97 -4.19 -5.47
CA TRP A 158 12.18 -4.10 -4.04
C TRP A 158 13.66 -3.94 -3.72
N ASN A 159 13.96 -3.05 -2.78
CA ASN A 159 15.30 -2.84 -2.22
C ASN A 159 15.20 -2.88 -0.70
N TRP A 160 15.82 -3.88 -0.08
CA TRP A 160 15.79 -4.11 1.36
C TRP A 160 16.39 -2.96 2.16
N ASP A 161 17.49 -2.38 1.68
CA ASP A 161 18.18 -1.29 2.38
C ASP A 161 17.38 0.00 2.41
N HIS A 162 16.45 0.16 1.47
CA HIS A 162 15.72 1.41 1.27
C HIS A 162 14.24 1.31 1.61
N HIS A 163 13.56 0.26 1.19
CA HIS A 163 12.11 0.20 1.23
C HIS A 163 11.56 -0.39 2.53
N ALA A 164 12.31 -1.29 3.19
CA ALA A 164 11.83 -1.99 4.38
C ALA A 164 11.42 -1.04 5.51
N PHE A 165 12.15 0.07 5.68
CA PHE A 165 11.90 1.04 6.75
C PHE A 165 11.42 2.40 6.27
N TYR A 166 11.42 2.64 4.97
CA TYR A 166 11.06 3.93 4.39
C TYR A 166 9.68 4.39 4.84
N ASN A 167 8.70 3.51 4.82
CA ASN A 167 7.32 3.83 5.15
C ASN A 167 7.05 3.95 6.65
N LEU A 168 8.00 3.55 7.48
CA LEU A 168 7.90 3.65 8.94
C LEU A 168 8.57 4.90 9.51
N LYS A 169 9.20 5.70 8.67
CA LYS A 169 9.90 6.92 9.09
C LYS A 169 8.97 7.89 9.85
N ASP A 170 7.70 7.95 9.46
CA ASP A 170 6.72 8.84 10.07
C ASP A 170 6.27 8.39 11.45
N TYR A 171 6.46 7.11 11.80
CA TYR A 171 6.28 6.62 13.17
C TYR A 171 7.30 7.19 14.14
N TYR A 172 8.46 7.60 13.65
CA TYR A 172 9.58 8.09 14.47
C TYR A 172 9.59 9.60 14.62
N SER A 173 8.86 10.33 13.80
CA SER A 173 8.79 11.77 13.92
C SER A 173 7.81 12.16 15.04
N TYR A 174 8.33 12.33 16.26
CA TYR A 174 7.60 12.84 17.42
C TYR A 174 6.86 14.18 17.17
N ARG A 175 7.12 14.84 16.07
CA ARG A 175 6.54 16.13 15.71
C ARG A 175 5.12 16.05 15.17
N HIS A 176 4.68 14.88 14.78
CA HIS A 176 3.34 14.68 14.27
C HIS A 176 2.70 13.59 15.11
N HIS A 177 1.75 13.92 15.95
CA HIS A 177 0.84 12.99 16.61
C HIS A 177 0.01 12.27 15.53
N GLN A 178 0.68 11.48 14.70
CA GLN A 178 0.03 10.73 13.65
C GLN A 178 -0.56 9.48 14.25
N ASP A 179 -1.80 9.26 13.93
CA ASP A 179 -2.44 7.99 14.24
C ASP A 179 -1.68 6.89 13.49
N PRO A 180 -1.03 5.94 14.18
CA PRO A 180 -0.34 4.84 13.53
C PRO A 180 -1.25 4.02 12.62
N ASP A 181 -2.57 3.99 12.89
CA ASP A 181 -3.57 3.35 12.05
C ASP A 181 -3.67 3.97 10.65
N LEU A 182 -3.09 5.18 10.47
CA LEU A 182 -3.02 5.86 9.17
C LEU A 182 -1.80 5.48 8.35
N VAL A 183 -0.75 4.93 8.96
CA VAL A 183 0.46 4.57 8.22
C VAL A 183 0.30 3.21 7.56
N LEU A 184 -0.09 2.19 8.31
CA LEU A 184 -0.36 0.85 7.78
C LEU A 184 -1.86 0.66 7.54
N ASP A 185 -2.24 0.46 6.28
CA ASP A 185 -3.64 0.23 5.91
C ASP A 185 -4.05 -1.22 6.23
N TYR A 186 -4.52 -1.43 7.45
CA TYR A 186 -4.95 -2.75 7.94
C TYR A 186 -6.15 -3.32 7.17
N GLU A 187 -7.02 -2.45 6.63
CA GLU A 187 -8.23 -2.88 5.95
C GLU A 187 -7.94 -3.48 4.58
N ASN A 188 -6.91 -2.95 3.90
CA ASN A 188 -6.61 -3.30 2.52
C ASN A 188 -5.32 -4.11 2.37
N SER A 189 -4.61 -4.38 3.46
CA SER A 189 -3.37 -5.16 3.47
C SER A 189 -3.61 -6.64 3.79
N ASP A 190 -2.76 -7.48 3.23
CA ASP A 190 -2.69 -8.91 3.54
C ASP A 190 -1.63 -9.11 4.63
N LEU A 191 -2.05 -9.03 5.86
CA LEU A 191 -1.16 -9.20 7.00
C LEU A 191 -1.28 -10.63 7.53
N MET A 192 -0.15 -11.32 7.62
CA MET A 192 -0.06 -12.67 8.16
C MET A 192 0.69 -12.61 9.49
N PHE A 193 0.00 -12.88 10.58
CA PHE A 193 0.56 -12.98 11.93
C PHE A 193 0.15 -14.27 12.59
#